data_5fbba1d6f61a185daf3ce9d8f6d22032
#
_entry.id   5fbba1d6f61a185daf3ce9d8f6d22032
#
_cell.length_a   1.000
_cell.length_b   1.000
_cell.length_c   1.000
_cell.angle_alpha   90.00
_cell.angle_beta   90.00
_cell.angle_gamma   90.00
#
_symmetry.space_group_name_H-M   'P 1'
#
loop_
_entity.id
_entity.type
_entity.pdbx_description
1 polymer ?
#
loop_
_entity_poly.entity_id
_entity_poly.type
_entity_poly.pdbx_seq_one_letter_code
_entity_poly.pdbx_strand_id
1 'polypeptide(L)'
;MVMMFLFLILVTHVSEAYNNCPKCGSIDVPYPLSTDDNCGDPRYKVYCNNGILEFLSARGFYYKILSINPSAYKLIISPPPIQKDTCYSSDLNSGGLKLDENLPFNISTHNTVMLFNCSERIIRSPLNCSSISFCRQFENNVEEGLGCKNTLCCHYLKDSAMTSHMIRLRVGGCTAYTSMVDMKLGSFFDSWTYGIELQWVPPN
;
A
#
# COMPACT_ATOMS: atom_id res chain seq x y z
N MET A 1 -13.98 -57.40 41.12
CA MET A 1 -13.39 -56.11 41.47
C MET A 1 -12.67 -55.59 40.23
N VAL A 2 -13.37 -54.82 39.43
CA VAL A 2 -12.89 -54.32 38.13
C VAL A 2 -12.30 -52.95 38.36
N MET A 3 -10.97 -52.82 38.20
CA MET A 3 -10.28 -51.52 38.23
C MET A 3 -10.47 -50.82 36.90
N MET A 4 -11.27 -49.77 36.89
CA MET A 4 -11.45 -48.87 35.79
C MET A 4 -10.28 -47.87 35.78
N PHE A 5 -9.34 -47.99 34.82
CA PHE A 5 -8.30 -47.00 34.59
C PHE A 5 -8.92 -45.83 33.80
N LEU A 6 -9.13 -44.72 34.46
CA LEU A 6 -9.46 -43.45 33.81
C LEU A 6 -8.19 -42.89 33.19
N PHE A 7 -8.07 -42.98 31.85
CA PHE A 7 -7.09 -42.22 31.06
C PHE A 7 -7.58 -40.78 30.97
N LEU A 8 -7.04 -39.89 31.81
CA LEU A 8 -7.15 -38.44 31.61
C LEU A 8 -6.27 -38.06 30.41
N ILE A 9 -6.87 -37.87 29.23
CA ILE A 9 -6.20 -37.24 28.10
C ILE A 9 -6.13 -35.74 28.40
N LEU A 10 -4.99 -35.29 28.89
CA LEU A 10 -4.65 -33.88 28.97
C LEU A 10 -4.45 -33.40 27.48
N VAL A 11 -5.49 -32.82 26.91
CA VAL A 11 -5.35 -32.04 25.68
C VAL A 11 -4.67 -30.73 26.09
N THR A 12 -3.36 -30.70 25.99
CA THR A 12 -2.62 -29.45 26.06
C THR A 12 -2.95 -28.66 24.79
N HIS A 13 -3.88 -27.72 24.89
CA HIS A 13 -3.97 -26.65 23.90
C HIS A 13 -2.66 -25.86 23.97
N VAL A 14 -1.75 -26.15 23.04
CA VAL A 14 -0.62 -25.26 22.78
C VAL A 14 -1.25 -24.02 22.17
N SER A 15 -1.51 -23.02 23.01
CA SER A 15 -1.75 -21.67 22.54
C SER A 15 -0.44 -21.23 21.90
N GLU A 16 -0.36 -21.27 20.59
CA GLU A 16 0.71 -20.60 19.87
C GLU A 16 0.60 -19.12 20.23
N ALA A 17 1.43 -18.68 21.17
CA ALA A 17 1.57 -17.28 21.49
C ALA A 17 2.27 -16.64 20.28
N TYR A 18 1.47 -16.10 19.36
CA TYR A 18 1.98 -15.34 18.23
C TYR A 18 2.76 -14.14 18.76
N ASN A 19 4.08 -14.22 18.68
CA ASN A 19 4.97 -13.16 19.14
C ASN A 19 5.04 -12.05 18.10
N ASN A 20 4.99 -10.80 18.57
CA ASN A 20 5.35 -9.66 17.73
C ASN A 20 6.78 -9.85 17.20
N CYS A 21 7.01 -9.40 15.97
CA CYS A 21 8.35 -9.39 15.39
C CYS A 21 9.22 -8.31 16.05
N PRO A 22 10.55 -8.48 16.01
CA PRO A 22 11.47 -7.40 16.36
C PRO A 22 11.21 -6.13 15.54
N LYS A 23 11.55 -4.97 16.10
CA LYS A 23 11.49 -3.71 15.35
C LYS A 23 12.35 -3.77 14.11
N CYS A 24 11.86 -3.17 13.03
CA CYS A 24 12.65 -2.92 11.83
C CYS A 24 13.03 -1.42 11.78
N GLY A 25 14.28 -1.11 12.07
CA GLY A 25 14.71 0.27 12.27
C GLY A 25 13.92 0.92 13.42
N SER A 26 13.18 1.98 13.12
CA SER A 26 12.31 2.68 14.10
C SER A 26 10.86 2.18 14.12
N ILE A 27 10.47 1.28 13.21
CA ILE A 27 9.08 0.84 13.05
C ILE A 27 8.85 -0.44 13.84
N ASP A 28 7.82 -0.44 14.69
CA ASP A 28 7.32 -1.65 15.33
C ASP A 28 6.63 -2.55 14.29
N VAL A 29 6.83 -3.87 14.41
CA VAL A 29 6.19 -4.87 13.55
C VAL A 29 5.18 -5.66 14.38
N PRO A 30 3.94 -5.14 14.51
CA PRO A 30 2.92 -5.77 15.33
C PRO A 30 2.34 -7.01 14.64
N TYR A 31 1.87 -7.97 15.45
CA TYR A 31 1.05 -9.06 14.94
C TYR A 31 -0.16 -8.53 14.15
N PRO A 32 -0.54 -9.11 13.00
CA PRO A 32 -0.07 -10.38 12.43
C PRO A 32 1.14 -10.27 11.49
N LEU A 33 1.70 -9.06 11.27
CA LEU A 33 2.82 -8.88 10.35
C LEU A 33 4.02 -9.74 10.76
N SER A 34 4.68 -10.35 9.75
CA SER A 34 5.80 -11.26 9.94
C SER A 34 6.99 -10.81 9.10
N THR A 35 8.17 -10.70 9.74
CA THR A 35 9.44 -10.43 9.05
C THR A 35 10.31 -11.69 8.89
N ASP A 36 10.05 -12.74 9.67
CA ASP A 36 10.71 -14.05 9.59
C ASP A 36 9.77 -15.17 10.05
N ASP A 37 10.23 -16.41 10.01
CA ASP A 37 9.40 -17.59 10.28
C ASP A 37 9.13 -17.81 11.78
N ASN A 38 9.78 -17.06 12.68
CA ASN A 38 9.67 -17.21 14.13
C ASN A 38 8.78 -16.15 14.78
N CYS A 39 8.20 -15.22 14.01
CA CYS A 39 7.34 -14.17 14.53
C CYS A 39 6.22 -13.83 13.55
N GLY A 40 5.11 -13.31 14.10
CA GLY A 40 3.93 -12.97 13.32
C GLY A 40 3.26 -14.18 12.66
N ASP A 41 2.49 -13.94 11.63
CA ASP A 41 1.84 -14.96 10.81
C ASP A 41 2.45 -14.92 9.40
N PRO A 42 3.02 -16.01 8.88
CA PRO A 42 3.70 -16.04 7.58
C PRO A 42 2.86 -15.55 6.40
N ARG A 43 1.52 -15.60 6.51
CA ARG A 43 0.60 -15.06 5.50
C ARG A 43 0.65 -13.54 5.38
N TYR A 44 1.16 -12.85 6.43
CA TYR A 44 1.26 -11.38 6.49
C TYR A 44 2.71 -10.92 6.34
N LYS A 45 3.43 -11.54 5.41
CA LYS A 45 4.86 -11.30 5.20
C LYS A 45 5.15 -9.85 4.79
N VAL A 46 6.07 -9.24 5.52
CA VAL A 46 6.77 -7.99 5.21
C VAL A 46 8.27 -8.21 5.34
N TYR A 47 9.09 -7.32 4.84
CA TYR A 47 10.53 -7.53 4.75
C TYR A 47 11.28 -6.43 5.51
N CYS A 48 12.25 -6.81 6.33
CA CYS A 48 13.14 -5.86 7.00
C CYS A 48 14.53 -5.90 6.34
N ASN A 49 14.76 -4.96 5.43
CA ASN A 49 16.00 -4.86 4.66
C ASN A 49 16.83 -3.67 5.17
N ASN A 50 17.98 -3.94 5.79
CA ASN A 50 18.88 -2.90 6.32
C ASN A 50 18.19 -1.88 7.23
N GLY A 51 17.24 -2.32 8.06
CA GLY A 51 16.47 -1.45 8.97
C GLY A 51 15.33 -0.67 8.30
N ILE A 52 15.03 -0.97 7.04
CA ILE A 52 13.88 -0.42 6.31
C ILE A 52 12.84 -1.52 6.20
N LEU A 53 11.63 -1.23 6.70
CA LEU A 53 10.50 -2.15 6.57
C LEU A 53 9.83 -1.94 5.23
N GLU A 54 9.62 -3.03 4.48
CA GLU A 54 9.14 -2.99 3.10
C GLU A 54 8.03 -4.01 2.84
N PHE A 55 7.13 -3.66 1.95
CA PHE A 55 6.10 -4.53 1.39
C PHE A 55 6.51 -4.97 -0.01
N LEU A 56 6.44 -6.27 -0.31
CA LEU A 56 6.77 -6.82 -1.62
C LEU A 56 5.50 -6.97 -2.47
N SER A 57 5.48 -6.35 -3.63
CA SER A 57 4.40 -6.52 -4.60
C SER A 57 4.48 -7.87 -5.33
N ALA A 58 3.37 -8.33 -5.90
CA ALA A 58 3.32 -9.52 -6.75
C ALA A 58 4.24 -9.45 -7.99
N ARG A 59 4.76 -8.27 -8.30
CA ARG A 59 5.67 -8.01 -9.42
C ARG A 59 7.14 -7.91 -9.02
N GLY A 60 7.46 -8.16 -7.74
CA GLY A 60 8.82 -8.15 -7.23
C GLY A 60 9.39 -6.76 -6.92
N PHE A 61 8.56 -5.71 -6.87
CA PHE A 61 8.98 -4.38 -6.47
C PHE A 61 8.74 -4.17 -4.97
N TYR A 62 9.75 -3.64 -4.25
CA TYR A 62 9.65 -3.34 -2.83
C TYR A 62 9.17 -1.91 -2.60
N TYR A 63 8.20 -1.76 -1.71
CA TYR A 63 7.64 -0.48 -1.30
C TYR A 63 7.91 -0.27 0.19
N LYS A 64 8.58 0.83 0.54
CA LYS A 64 8.85 1.18 1.94
C LYS A 64 7.54 1.35 2.71
N ILE A 65 7.42 0.72 3.87
CA ILE A 65 6.31 0.94 4.80
C ILE A 65 6.60 2.22 5.58
N LEU A 66 5.67 3.17 5.54
CA LEU A 66 5.76 4.48 6.19
C LEU A 66 5.17 4.46 7.59
N SER A 67 4.05 3.76 7.76
CA SER A 67 3.35 3.62 9.03
C SER A 67 2.48 2.38 9.07
N ILE A 68 2.16 1.93 10.29
CA ILE A 68 1.30 0.78 10.58
C ILE A 68 0.29 1.21 11.64
N ASN A 69 -0.98 0.90 11.41
CA ASN A 69 -2.06 1.06 12.38
C ASN A 69 -2.71 -0.32 12.62
N PRO A 70 -2.23 -1.09 13.61
CA PRO A 70 -2.72 -2.46 13.85
C PRO A 70 -4.17 -2.50 14.34
N SER A 71 -4.63 -1.48 15.06
CA SER A 71 -6.01 -1.41 15.55
C SER A 71 -7.03 -1.19 14.43
N ALA A 72 -6.61 -0.60 13.30
CA ALA A 72 -7.43 -0.41 12.11
C ALA A 72 -7.13 -1.42 11.00
N TYR A 73 -6.22 -2.36 11.22
CA TYR A 73 -5.76 -3.35 10.25
C TYR A 73 -5.22 -2.72 8.96
N LYS A 74 -4.41 -1.67 9.10
CA LYS A 74 -3.93 -0.84 7.99
C LYS A 74 -2.44 -0.56 8.07
N LEU A 75 -1.81 -0.44 6.91
CA LEU A 75 -0.47 0.11 6.76
C LEU A 75 -0.41 1.05 5.56
N ILE A 76 0.52 1.98 5.59
CA ILE A 76 0.76 2.93 4.50
C ILE A 76 2.14 2.63 3.92
N ILE A 77 2.17 2.40 2.61
CA ILE A 77 3.42 2.24 1.85
C ILE A 77 3.73 3.51 1.06
N SER A 78 5.00 3.77 0.83
CA SER A 78 5.44 4.87 -0.04
C SER A 78 5.02 4.57 -1.48
N PRO A 79 4.46 5.54 -2.23
CA PRO A 79 4.38 5.40 -3.68
C PRO A 79 5.77 5.20 -4.30
N PRO A 80 5.87 4.65 -5.51
CA PRO A 80 7.15 4.49 -6.17
C PRO A 80 7.77 5.87 -6.45
N PRO A 81 9.08 6.04 -6.26
CA PRO A 81 9.72 7.30 -6.59
C PRO A 81 9.61 7.58 -8.10
N ILE A 82 9.36 8.84 -8.43
CA ILE A 82 9.48 9.35 -9.80
C ILE A 82 10.98 9.52 -10.09
N GLN A 83 11.45 8.95 -11.19
CA GLN A 83 12.87 9.01 -11.55
C GLN A 83 13.26 10.46 -11.82
N LYS A 84 14.43 10.84 -11.28
CA LYS A 84 14.94 12.22 -11.37
C LYS A 84 14.95 12.72 -12.82
N ASP A 85 14.52 13.96 -13.00
CA ASP A 85 14.45 14.67 -14.28
C ASP A 85 13.58 13.98 -15.35
N THR A 86 12.67 13.10 -14.90
CA THR A 86 11.71 12.41 -15.76
C THR A 86 10.30 12.47 -15.16
N CYS A 87 9.29 12.11 -15.97
CA CYS A 87 7.95 11.81 -15.47
C CYS A 87 7.69 10.30 -15.60
N TYR A 88 8.46 9.51 -14.86
CA TYR A 88 8.43 8.05 -14.92
C TYR A 88 8.52 7.43 -13.53
N SER A 89 7.53 6.64 -13.13
CA SER A 89 7.56 5.90 -11.87
C SER A 89 8.50 4.70 -11.96
N SER A 90 9.29 4.48 -10.93
CA SER A 90 10.35 3.45 -10.91
C SER A 90 9.82 2.01 -11.01
N ASP A 91 8.57 1.76 -10.64
CA ASP A 91 7.91 0.44 -10.69
C ASP A 91 7.19 0.13 -12.00
N LEU A 92 7.15 1.09 -12.95
CA LEU A 92 6.41 0.90 -14.22
C LEU A 92 6.94 -0.26 -15.06
N ASN A 93 8.24 -0.49 -15.03
CA ASN A 93 8.84 -1.65 -15.71
C ASN A 93 8.31 -2.98 -15.15
N SER A 94 7.90 -2.99 -13.88
CA SER A 94 7.23 -4.10 -13.21
C SER A 94 5.70 -4.06 -13.36
N GLY A 95 5.15 -3.08 -14.06
CA GLY A 95 3.71 -2.94 -14.32
C GLY A 95 2.91 -2.23 -13.24
N GLY A 96 3.58 -1.47 -12.34
CA GLY A 96 2.97 -0.74 -11.24
C GLY A 96 2.63 -1.63 -10.04
N LEU A 97 1.97 -1.05 -9.02
CA LEU A 97 1.58 -1.78 -7.82
C LEU A 97 0.51 -2.84 -8.15
N LYS A 98 0.88 -4.09 -7.92
CA LYS A 98 -0.05 -5.23 -7.90
C LYS A 98 0.19 -6.04 -6.64
N LEU A 99 -0.85 -6.27 -5.85
CA LEU A 99 -0.81 -7.17 -4.71
C LEU A 99 -1.00 -8.62 -5.16
N ASP A 100 -0.44 -9.56 -4.42
CA ASP A 100 -0.75 -10.98 -4.58
C ASP A 100 -2.17 -11.24 -4.05
N GLU A 101 -3.03 -11.78 -4.90
CA GLU A 101 -4.44 -12.06 -4.60
C GLU A 101 -4.62 -13.18 -3.55
N ASN A 102 -3.58 -13.98 -3.30
CA ASN A 102 -3.56 -15.02 -2.29
C ASN A 102 -3.15 -14.52 -0.90
N LEU A 103 -2.61 -13.31 -0.80
CA LEU A 103 -2.25 -12.70 0.48
C LEU A 103 -3.41 -11.90 1.05
N PRO A 104 -3.49 -11.76 2.39
CA PRO A 104 -4.62 -11.11 3.06
C PRO A 104 -4.58 -9.58 2.98
N PHE A 105 -3.99 -9.01 1.94
CA PHE A 105 -3.87 -7.56 1.76
C PHE A 105 -4.73 -7.05 0.61
N ASN A 106 -5.34 -5.89 0.82
CA ASN A 106 -6.13 -5.17 -0.17
C ASN A 106 -5.72 -3.70 -0.23
N ILE A 107 -5.85 -3.07 -1.40
CA ILE A 107 -5.69 -1.62 -1.54
C ILE A 107 -6.96 -0.94 -1.01
N SER A 108 -6.81 -0.07 -0.01
CA SER A 108 -7.93 0.65 0.61
C SER A 108 -8.63 1.58 -0.39
N THR A 109 -9.93 1.80 -0.18
CA THR A 109 -10.73 2.77 -0.94
C THR A 109 -10.46 4.23 -0.54
N HIS A 110 -9.65 4.48 0.49
CA HIS A 110 -9.30 5.81 0.97
C HIS A 110 -8.18 6.48 0.16
N ASN A 111 -7.64 5.77 -0.82
CA ASN A 111 -6.58 6.30 -1.67
C ASN A 111 -7.11 7.23 -2.76
N THR A 112 -6.49 8.39 -2.89
CA THR A 112 -6.62 9.26 -4.05
C THR A 112 -5.35 9.11 -4.89
N VAL A 113 -5.48 8.48 -6.05
CA VAL A 113 -4.35 8.23 -6.95
C VAL A 113 -4.23 9.38 -7.95
N MET A 114 -3.04 9.97 -8.01
CA MET A 114 -2.69 11.03 -8.95
C MET A 114 -1.82 10.47 -10.05
N LEU A 115 -2.23 10.69 -11.29
CA LEU A 115 -1.58 10.17 -12.50
C LEU A 115 -0.94 11.32 -13.27
N PHE A 116 0.28 11.11 -13.76
CA PHE A 116 1.07 12.09 -14.47
C PHE A 116 1.42 11.62 -15.87
N ASN A 117 1.63 12.59 -16.77
CA ASN A 117 2.00 12.36 -18.16
C ASN A 117 1.07 11.34 -18.83
N CYS A 118 -0.22 11.58 -18.71
CA CYS A 118 -1.27 10.78 -19.32
C CYS A 118 -1.55 11.24 -20.74
N SER A 119 -1.92 10.33 -21.64
CA SER A 119 -2.37 10.70 -22.98
C SER A 119 -3.76 11.34 -22.93
N GLU A 120 -4.04 12.33 -23.77
CA GLU A 120 -5.34 13.03 -23.84
C GLU A 120 -6.53 12.10 -24.11
N ARG A 121 -6.29 10.93 -24.68
CA ARG A 121 -7.33 9.94 -25.01
C ARG A 121 -8.00 9.31 -23.78
N ILE A 122 -7.53 9.64 -22.57
CA ILE A 122 -7.91 8.96 -21.35
C ILE A 122 -8.85 9.76 -20.48
N ILE A 123 -9.20 10.95 -20.85
CA ILE A 123 -10.20 11.74 -20.13
C ILE A 123 -11.54 10.98 -20.13
N ARG A 124 -11.65 10.01 -19.24
CA ARG A 124 -12.88 9.26 -18.97
C ARG A 124 -13.19 9.38 -17.48
N SER A 125 -14.47 9.59 -17.14
CA SER A 125 -14.94 9.36 -15.78
C SER A 125 -14.43 7.98 -15.28
N PRO A 126 -13.85 7.87 -14.05
CA PRO A 126 -13.93 8.84 -12.96
C PRO A 126 -12.74 9.82 -12.83
N LEU A 127 -11.87 9.96 -13.83
CA LEU A 127 -10.70 10.83 -13.74
C LEU A 127 -11.09 12.32 -13.77
N ASN A 128 -10.51 13.09 -12.85
CA ASN A 128 -10.58 14.54 -12.86
C ASN A 128 -9.24 15.11 -13.37
N CYS A 129 -9.26 15.68 -14.57
CA CYS A 129 -8.10 16.28 -15.24
C CYS A 129 -8.22 17.81 -15.35
N SER A 130 -9.07 18.45 -14.53
CA SER A 130 -9.21 19.90 -14.54
C SER A 130 -7.94 20.61 -14.03
N SER A 131 -7.77 21.88 -14.39
CA SER A 131 -6.63 22.70 -13.96
C SER A 131 -6.56 22.92 -12.43
N ILE A 132 -7.68 22.73 -11.72
CA ILE A 132 -7.80 22.84 -10.26
C ILE A 132 -7.84 21.49 -9.56
N SER A 133 -7.52 20.40 -10.28
CA SER A 133 -7.53 19.05 -9.70
C SER A 133 -6.46 18.90 -8.61
N PHE A 134 -6.68 17.95 -7.68
CA PHE A 134 -5.69 17.60 -6.66
C PHE A 134 -4.32 17.25 -7.26
N CYS A 135 -4.31 16.58 -8.42
CA CYS A 135 -3.09 16.25 -9.13
C CYS A 135 -2.29 17.52 -9.49
N ARG A 136 -2.96 18.56 -10.00
CA ARG A 136 -2.30 19.85 -10.31
C ARG A 136 -1.85 20.59 -9.06
N GLN A 137 -2.61 20.53 -7.98
CA GLN A 137 -2.20 21.10 -6.70
C GLN A 137 -0.93 20.44 -6.18
N PHE A 138 -0.86 19.10 -6.23
CA PHE A 138 0.34 18.36 -5.86
C PHE A 138 1.54 18.76 -6.73
N GLU A 139 1.40 18.72 -8.05
CA GLU A 139 2.45 19.06 -9.01
C GLU A 139 3.03 20.46 -8.80
N ASN A 140 2.18 21.42 -8.39
CA ASN A 140 2.60 22.78 -8.14
C ASN A 140 3.36 22.98 -6.81
N ASN A 141 3.17 22.10 -5.84
CA ASN A 141 3.66 22.25 -4.47
C ASN A 141 4.84 21.33 -4.13
N VAL A 142 5.20 20.37 -4.99
CA VAL A 142 6.30 19.43 -4.70
C VAL A 142 7.37 19.45 -5.78
N GLU A 143 8.63 19.32 -5.35
CA GLU A 143 9.77 19.23 -6.27
C GLU A 143 9.75 17.95 -7.09
N GLU A 144 9.25 16.84 -6.54
CA GLU A 144 9.10 15.56 -7.25
C GLU A 144 8.21 15.67 -8.50
N GLY A 145 7.29 16.65 -8.52
CA GLY A 145 6.46 16.95 -9.67
C GLY A 145 7.18 17.67 -10.81
N LEU A 146 8.41 18.20 -10.62
CA LEU A 146 9.10 19.06 -11.60
C LEU A 146 9.27 18.38 -12.97
N GLY A 147 9.62 17.10 -13.01
CA GLY A 147 9.74 16.33 -14.25
C GLY A 147 8.41 16.07 -14.97
N CYS A 148 7.29 16.28 -14.27
CA CYS A 148 5.93 16.09 -14.79
C CYS A 148 5.22 17.39 -15.11
N LYS A 149 5.83 18.56 -14.90
CA LYS A 149 5.20 19.86 -15.13
C LYS A 149 4.78 20.02 -16.60
N ASN A 150 3.61 20.64 -16.78
CA ASN A 150 2.99 20.90 -18.08
C ASN A 150 2.53 19.64 -18.85
N THR A 151 2.54 18.47 -18.23
CA THR A 151 1.97 17.23 -18.78
C THR A 151 0.52 17.06 -18.34
N LEU A 152 -0.23 16.16 -18.98
CA LEU A 152 -1.59 15.86 -18.53
C LEU A 152 -1.56 15.18 -17.15
N CYS A 153 -2.21 15.78 -16.19
CA CYS A 153 -2.26 15.38 -14.80
C CYS A 153 -3.70 15.15 -14.37
N CYS A 154 -4.01 13.96 -13.91
CA CYS A 154 -5.34 13.53 -13.53
C CYS A 154 -5.32 12.86 -12.16
N HIS A 155 -6.47 12.81 -11.48
CA HIS A 155 -6.60 12.00 -10.28
C HIS A 155 -7.92 11.21 -10.27
N TYR A 156 -7.97 10.19 -9.43
CA TYR A 156 -9.19 9.45 -9.13
C TYR A 156 -9.19 8.94 -7.69
N LEU A 157 -10.38 8.77 -7.14
CA LEU A 157 -10.57 8.00 -5.92
C LEU A 157 -10.65 6.53 -6.28
N LYS A 158 -10.00 5.68 -5.50
CA LYS A 158 -10.18 4.24 -5.65
C LYS A 158 -11.63 3.91 -5.28
N ASP A 159 -12.35 3.31 -6.20
CA ASP A 159 -13.70 2.83 -6.01
C ASP A 159 -13.81 1.31 -6.20
N SER A 160 -15.02 0.78 -6.07
CA SER A 160 -15.30 -0.65 -6.26
C SER A 160 -15.08 -1.15 -7.69
N ALA A 161 -14.96 -0.25 -8.68
CA ALA A 161 -14.67 -0.61 -10.06
C ALA A 161 -13.19 -0.95 -10.29
N MET A 162 -12.32 -0.56 -9.36
CA MET A 162 -10.92 -0.97 -9.35
C MET A 162 -10.77 -2.28 -8.59
N THR A 163 -9.97 -3.19 -9.13
CA THR A 163 -9.64 -4.41 -8.39
C THR A 163 -8.91 -4.05 -7.10
N SER A 164 -9.31 -4.67 -5.98
CA SER A 164 -8.72 -4.46 -4.66
C SER A 164 -7.21 -4.76 -4.60
N HIS A 165 -6.65 -5.38 -5.64
CA HIS A 165 -5.27 -5.83 -5.69
C HIS A 165 -4.37 -5.06 -6.67
N MET A 166 -4.88 -4.07 -7.40
CA MET A 166 -4.09 -3.37 -8.42
C MET A 166 -4.47 -1.91 -8.60
N ILE A 167 -3.47 -1.03 -8.58
CA ILE A 167 -3.59 0.34 -9.10
C ILE A 167 -3.32 0.30 -10.59
N ARG A 168 -4.34 0.59 -11.40
CA ARG A 168 -4.27 0.49 -12.87
C ARG A 168 -3.67 1.77 -13.48
N LEU A 169 -2.36 1.82 -13.62
CA LEU A 169 -1.68 2.91 -14.33
C LEU A 169 -2.02 2.96 -15.83
N ARG A 170 -2.27 1.81 -16.43
CA ARG A 170 -2.51 1.69 -17.89
C ARG A 170 -3.90 2.10 -18.35
N VAL A 171 -4.81 2.43 -17.46
CA VAL A 171 -6.14 2.91 -17.91
C VAL A 171 -5.99 4.12 -18.80
N GLY A 172 -4.78 4.63 -18.85
CA GLY A 172 -4.59 5.80 -19.50
C GLY A 172 -3.31 6.06 -20.22
N GLY A 173 -2.36 5.17 -20.29
CA GLY A 173 -1.06 5.49 -20.88
C GLY A 173 -0.34 6.57 -20.09
N CYS A 174 -0.55 6.65 -18.76
CA CYS A 174 0.22 7.50 -17.86
C CYS A 174 1.60 6.86 -17.60
N THR A 175 2.62 7.68 -17.31
CA THR A 175 3.99 7.20 -17.07
C THR A 175 4.43 7.35 -15.62
N ALA A 176 3.69 8.09 -14.79
CA ALA A 176 3.98 8.23 -13.37
C ALA A 176 2.71 8.33 -12.54
N TYR A 177 2.83 8.01 -11.26
CA TYR A 177 1.75 8.16 -10.28
C TYR A 177 2.26 8.38 -8.87
N THR A 178 1.40 8.94 -8.05
CA THR A 178 1.55 9.00 -6.60
C THR A 178 0.19 8.78 -5.95
N SER A 179 0.12 8.77 -4.62
CA SER A 179 -1.15 8.61 -3.89
C SER A 179 -1.14 9.37 -2.57
N MET A 180 -2.31 9.85 -2.20
CA MET A 180 -2.62 10.42 -0.89
C MET A 180 -3.78 9.68 -0.26
N VAL A 181 -3.76 9.59 1.06
CA VAL A 181 -4.78 8.89 1.85
C VAL A 181 -5.71 9.91 2.51
N ASP A 182 -7.01 9.58 2.57
CA ASP A 182 -8.05 10.37 3.24
C ASP A 182 -8.11 11.85 2.82
N MET A 183 -7.83 12.14 1.55
CA MET A 183 -7.96 13.49 1.02
C MET A 183 -9.38 14.00 1.14
N LYS A 184 -9.51 15.23 1.63
CA LYS A 184 -10.79 15.94 1.75
C LYS A 184 -10.78 17.18 0.88
N LEU A 185 -11.93 17.43 0.22
CA LEU A 185 -12.14 18.68 -0.51
C LEU A 185 -11.95 19.88 0.42
N GLY A 186 -11.17 20.86 0.00
CA GLY A 186 -10.88 22.07 0.76
C GLY A 186 -9.81 21.93 1.86
N SER A 187 -9.19 20.75 2.01
CA SER A 187 -8.02 20.62 2.88
C SER A 187 -6.78 21.26 2.25
N PHE A 188 -5.92 21.82 3.10
CA PHE A 188 -4.62 22.35 2.65
C PHE A 188 -3.68 21.21 2.26
N PHE A 189 -2.80 21.47 1.31
CA PHE A 189 -1.77 20.52 0.85
C PHE A 189 -0.98 19.89 2.02
N ASP A 190 -0.57 20.70 2.99
CA ASP A 190 0.22 20.27 4.15
C ASP A 190 -0.52 19.29 5.08
N SER A 191 -1.84 19.15 4.94
CA SER A 191 -2.66 18.20 5.70
C SER A 191 -2.86 16.85 5.00
N TRP A 192 -2.33 16.68 3.79
CA TRP A 192 -2.49 15.46 3.03
C TRP A 192 -1.57 14.36 3.53
N THR A 193 -2.10 13.17 3.74
CA THR A 193 -1.30 12.02 4.15
C THR A 193 -0.71 11.33 2.92
N TYR A 194 0.59 11.49 2.71
CA TYR A 194 1.32 10.86 1.62
C TYR A 194 1.39 9.34 1.79
N GLY A 195 1.06 8.62 0.73
CA GLY A 195 1.19 7.17 0.71
C GLY A 195 0.06 6.43 -0.01
N ILE A 196 0.22 5.12 -0.07
CA ILE A 196 -0.81 4.17 -0.50
C ILE A 196 -1.23 3.36 0.72
N GLU A 197 -2.47 3.49 1.14
CA GLU A 197 -3.02 2.70 2.23
C GLU A 197 -3.40 1.29 1.76
N LEU A 198 -2.84 0.30 2.43
CA LEU A 198 -3.25 -1.09 2.34
C LEU A 198 -3.98 -1.48 3.62
N GLN A 199 -4.93 -2.38 3.50
CA GLN A 199 -5.61 -2.99 4.64
C GLN A 199 -5.47 -4.50 4.57
N TRP A 200 -5.39 -5.13 5.73
CA TRP A 200 -5.38 -6.59 5.80
C TRP A 200 -6.64 -7.15 6.44
N VAL A 201 -6.97 -8.39 6.09
CA VAL A 201 -8.02 -9.15 6.75
C VAL A 201 -7.46 -9.66 8.08
N PRO A 202 -8.14 -9.46 9.22
CA PRO A 202 -7.68 -10.03 10.49
C PRO A 202 -7.48 -11.55 10.40
N PRO A 203 -6.46 -12.11 11.06
CA PRO A 203 -6.33 -13.55 11.19
C PRO A 203 -7.51 -14.11 12.00
N ASN A 204 -8.01 -15.28 11.56
CA ASN A 204 -9.07 -16.03 12.26
C ASN A 204 -8.50 -16.73 13.49
#